data_ca24c1d7748b1203bec40e60f35f528d
#
_entry.id   ca24c1d7748b1203bec40e60f35f528d
#
_cell.length_a   1.000
_cell.length_b   1.000
_cell.length_c   1.000
_cell.angle_alpha   90.00
_cell.angle_beta   90.00
_cell.angle_gamma   90.00
#
_symmetry.space_group_name_H-M   'P 1'
#
loop_
_entity.id
_entity.type
_entity.pdbx_description
1 polymer ?
#
loop_
_entity_poly.entity_id
_entity_poly.type
_entity_poly.pdbx_seq_one_letter_code
_entity_poly.pdbx_strand_id
1 'polypeptide(L)'
;MWSIPVVLMIGAVVNLAGTKWSRIDHVGSYVFWLALGCVFVGFSEEMVTRGLLIVGARGNLHEKWVWVVSGLCFGLLHVPNAFYGQSAKATAQQVAFAFLVGLTYYVTRRVSGTLVVTMVLHAIWDFSVFIQEHSVHNLANPPKAVGGSFMFLAIGIGIVALVKILKSGDVVEPGGDQLAAFASA
;
A
#
# COMPACT_ATOMS: atom_id res chain seq x y z
N MET A 1 -6.49 15.40 2.21
CA MET A 1 -6.20 13.98 1.85
C MET A 1 -4.98 13.38 2.57
N TRP A 2 -4.21 14.16 3.33
CA TRP A 2 -3.09 13.67 4.18
C TRP A 2 -3.53 12.70 5.29
N SER A 3 -4.84 12.58 5.55
CA SER A 3 -5.38 11.62 6.52
C SER A 3 -5.02 10.16 6.21
N ILE A 4 -4.90 9.78 4.93
CA ILE A 4 -4.56 8.40 4.55
C ILE A 4 -3.17 7.99 5.03
N PRO A 5 -2.07 8.67 4.65
CA PRO A 5 -0.75 8.29 5.14
C PRO A 5 -0.62 8.37 6.66
N VAL A 6 -1.31 9.31 7.32
CA VAL A 6 -1.34 9.41 8.78
C VAL A 6 -2.03 8.20 9.41
N VAL A 7 -3.20 7.79 8.89
CA VAL A 7 -3.94 6.61 9.37
C VAL A 7 -3.11 5.33 9.20
N LEU A 8 -2.45 5.17 8.05
CA LEU A 8 -1.57 4.02 7.81
C LEU A 8 -0.37 4.00 8.78
N MET A 9 0.24 5.14 9.02
CA MET A 9 1.35 5.24 9.98
C MET A 9 0.90 4.91 11.41
N ILE A 10 -0.27 5.39 11.83
CA ILE A 10 -0.84 5.04 13.15
C ILE A 10 -1.09 3.53 13.22
N GLY A 11 -1.66 2.93 12.16
CA GLY A 11 -1.88 1.48 12.10
C GLY A 11 -0.58 0.68 12.22
N ALA A 12 0.48 1.11 11.55
CA ALA A 12 1.80 0.48 11.66
C ALA A 12 2.38 0.58 13.08
N VAL A 13 2.26 1.75 13.73
CA VAL A 13 2.69 1.94 15.13
C VAL A 13 1.89 1.03 16.08
N VAL A 14 0.58 0.88 15.86
CA VAL A 14 -0.28 -0.03 16.66
C VAL A 14 0.14 -1.48 16.47
N ASN A 15 0.46 -1.91 15.25
CA ASN A 15 0.99 -3.25 15.00
C ASN A 15 2.30 -3.49 15.74
N LEU A 16 3.25 -2.56 15.64
CA LEU A 16 4.54 -2.65 16.33
C LEU A 16 4.39 -2.69 17.86
N ALA A 17 3.48 -1.89 18.41
CA ALA A 17 3.16 -1.90 19.83
C ALA A 17 2.50 -3.25 20.28
N GLY A 18 1.74 -3.89 19.40
CA GLY A 18 1.12 -5.20 19.64
C GLY A 18 2.07 -6.39 19.46
N THR A 19 3.25 -6.18 18.90
CA THR A 19 4.24 -7.22 18.61
C THR A 19 4.78 -7.85 19.90
N LYS A 20 4.83 -9.20 19.95
CA LYS A 20 5.38 -9.97 21.07
C LYS A 20 6.87 -10.22 20.88
N TRP A 21 7.68 -9.16 21.00
CA TRP A 21 9.12 -9.16 20.73
C TRP A 21 9.90 -10.30 21.41
N SER A 22 9.51 -10.68 22.64
CA SER A 22 10.13 -11.77 23.38
C SER A 22 9.90 -13.18 22.80
N ARG A 23 9.05 -13.29 21.76
CA ARG A 23 8.76 -14.56 21.08
C ARG A 23 9.47 -14.70 19.74
N ILE A 24 10.28 -13.74 19.38
CA ILE A 24 11.04 -13.73 18.12
C ILE A 24 12.43 -14.26 18.41
N ASP A 25 12.72 -15.45 17.89
CA ASP A 25 14.06 -16.04 17.99
C ASP A 25 15.04 -15.20 17.17
N HIS A 26 16.26 -15.01 17.70
CA HIS A 26 17.29 -14.21 17.05
C HIS A 26 16.78 -12.85 16.57
N VAL A 27 16.02 -12.14 17.40
CA VAL A 27 15.29 -10.90 17.06
C VAL A 27 16.12 -9.90 16.25
N GLY A 28 17.39 -9.69 16.59
CA GLY A 28 18.24 -8.73 15.88
C GLY A 28 18.45 -9.07 14.42
N SER A 29 18.84 -10.31 14.10
CA SER A 29 19.02 -10.75 12.71
C SER A 29 17.69 -10.87 11.97
N TYR A 30 16.63 -11.36 12.61
CA TYR A 30 15.32 -11.45 12.00
C TYR A 30 14.77 -10.07 11.60
N VAL A 31 14.82 -9.10 12.53
CA VAL A 31 14.40 -7.72 12.28
C VAL A 31 15.19 -7.09 11.13
N PHE A 32 16.52 -7.30 11.11
CA PHE A 32 17.37 -6.76 10.04
C PHE A 32 16.97 -7.28 8.65
N TRP A 33 16.85 -8.62 8.51
CA TRP A 33 16.52 -9.21 7.20
C TRP A 33 15.09 -8.92 6.77
N LEU A 34 14.14 -8.93 7.70
CA LEU A 34 12.75 -8.56 7.42
C LEU A 34 12.65 -7.09 6.99
N ALA A 35 13.29 -6.18 7.71
CA ALA A 35 13.28 -4.75 7.36
C ALA A 35 13.90 -4.52 5.97
N LEU A 36 15.03 -5.17 5.69
CA LEU A 36 15.68 -5.08 4.38
C LEU A 36 14.75 -5.60 3.27
N GLY A 37 14.09 -6.74 3.48
CA GLY A 37 13.09 -7.28 2.54
C GLY A 37 11.94 -6.32 2.30
N CYS A 38 11.34 -5.76 3.36
CA CYS A 38 10.24 -4.80 3.25
C CYS A 38 10.66 -3.51 2.52
N VAL A 39 11.89 -3.05 2.72
CA VAL A 39 12.44 -1.90 1.97
C VAL A 39 12.53 -2.21 0.48
N PHE A 40 13.04 -3.38 0.09
CA PHE A 40 13.09 -3.78 -1.31
C PHE A 40 11.71 -3.97 -1.93
N VAL A 41 10.75 -4.56 -1.21
CA VAL A 41 9.36 -4.71 -1.68
C VAL A 41 8.73 -3.33 -1.87
N GLY A 42 8.74 -2.47 -0.84
CA GLY A 42 8.19 -1.12 -0.92
C GLY A 42 8.85 -0.28 -2.03
N PHE A 43 10.17 -0.41 -2.23
CA PHE A 43 10.86 0.25 -3.33
C PHE A 43 10.41 -0.27 -4.69
N SER A 44 10.46 -1.58 -4.93
CA SER A 44 10.21 -2.16 -6.25
C SER A 44 8.74 -2.02 -6.68
N GLU A 45 7.81 -2.31 -5.79
CA GLU A 45 6.38 -2.26 -6.11
C GLU A 45 5.90 -0.82 -6.31
N GLU A 46 6.34 0.14 -5.49
CA GLU A 46 5.99 1.54 -5.66
C GLU A 46 6.68 2.16 -6.89
N MET A 47 7.94 1.78 -7.18
CA MET A 47 8.62 2.22 -8.39
C MET A 47 7.86 1.80 -9.65
N VAL A 48 7.42 0.55 -9.71
CA VAL A 48 6.68 0.03 -10.86
C VAL A 48 5.30 0.67 -10.95
N THR A 49 4.52 0.68 -9.88
CA THR A 49 3.09 1.01 -9.93
C THR A 49 2.79 2.49 -9.74
N ARG A 50 3.58 3.26 -8.98
CA ARG A 50 3.41 4.71 -8.73
C ARG A 50 4.46 5.57 -9.41
N GLY A 51 5.57 4.95 -9.83
CA GLY A 51 6.58 5.59 -10.66
C GLY A 51 6.28 5.40 -12.15
N LEU A 52 6.75 4.29 -12.71
CA LEU A 52 6.73 4.05 -14.15
C LEU A 52 5.32 3.97 -14.74
N LEU A 53 4.44 3.19 -14.11
CA LEU A 53 3.09 2.96 -14.63
C LEU A 53 2.26 4.24 -14.66
N ILE A 54 2.27 5.05 -13.58
CA ILE A 54 1.50 6.30 -13.53
C ILE A 54 2.00 7.27 -14.60
N VAL A 55 3.32 7.42 -14.75
CA VAL A 55 3.91 8.31 -15.75
C VAL A 55 3.51 7.87 -17.17
N GLY A 56 3.65 6.57 -17.48
CA GLY A 56 3.27 6.03 -18.79
C GLY A 56 1.77 6.13 -19.06
N ALA A 57 0.93 5.83 -18.07
CA ALA A 57 -0.53 5.85 -18.22
C ALA A 57 -1.08 7.27 -18.42
N ARG A 58 -0.52 8.28 -17.76
CA ARG A 58 -0.94 9.68 -17.90
C ARG A 58 -0.78 10.24 -19.29
N GLY A 59 0.14 9.71 -20.10
CA GLY A 59 0.28 10.09 -21.51
C GLY A 59 -0.96 9.77 -22.34
N ASN A 60 -1.79 8.82 -21.93
CA ASN A 60 -2.89 8.29 -22.74
C ASN A 60 -4.23 8.16 -22.01
N LEU A 61 -4.25 8.25 -20.69
CA LEU A 61 -5.45 8.01 -19.88
C LEU A 61 -5.79 9.23 -19.03
N HIS A 62 -7.09 9.46 -18.86
CA HIS A 62 -7.58 10.40 -17.84
C HIS A 62 -7.19 9.92 -16.43
N GLU A 63 -6.93 10.85 -15.51
CA GLU A 63 -6.41 10.58 -14.16
C GLU A 63 -7.23 9.54 -13.38
N LYS A 64 -8.56 9.52 -13.53
CA LYS A 64 -9.43 8.51 -12.93
C LYS A 64 -9.06 7.08 -13.34
N TRP A 65 -8.69 6.89 -14.60
CA TRP A 65 -8.27 5.58 -15.11
C TRP A 65 -6.83 5.26 -14.71
N VAL A 66 -5.95 6.27 -14.66
CA VAL A 66 -4.59 6.11 -14.12
C VAL A 66 -4.66 5.55 -12.69
N TRP A 67 -5.55 6.09 -11.85
CA TRP A 67 -5.76 5.60 -10.49
C TRP A 67 -6.18 4.14 -10.45
N VAL A 68 -7.25 3.81 -11.20
CA VAL A 68 -7.79 2.43 -11.25
C VAL A 68 -6.75 1.46 -11.78
N VAL A 69 -6.06 1.81 -12.87
CA VAL A 69 -5.03 0.96 -13.49
C VAL A 69 -3.85 0.75 -12.55
N SER A 70 -3.39 1.80 -11.86
CA SER A 70 -2.31 1.68 -10.87
C SER A 70 -2.69 0.73 -9.72
N GLY A 71 -3.91 0.85 -9.20
CA GLY A 71 -4.41 -0.06 -8.17
C GLY A 71 -4.55 -1.50 -8.67
N LEU A 72 -5.09 -1.68 -9.89
CA LEU A 72 -5.27 -3.00 -10.49
C LEU A 72 -3.92 -3.70 -10.71
N CYS A 73 -2.96 -3.00 -11.28
CA CYS A 73 -1.61 -3.56 -11.48
C CYS A 73 -0.96 -3.91 -10.14
N PHE A 74 -1.13 -3.09 -9.12
CA PHE A 74 -0.63 -3.39 -7.77
C PHE A 74 -1.26 -4.69 -7.22
N GLY A 75 -2.57 -4.87 -7.37
CA GLY A 75 -3.23 -6.12 -7.01
C GLY A 75 -2.65 -7.32 -7.77
N LEU A 76 -2.48 -7.18 -9.09
CA LEU A 76 -1.98 -8.25 -9.97
C LEU A 76 -0.54 -8.66 -9.68
N LEU A 77 0.30 -7.81 -9.07
CA LEU A 77 1.65 -8.19 -8.60
C LEU A 77 1.61 -9.36 -7.60
N HIS A 78 0.47 -9.62 -6.96
CA HIS A 78 0.31 -10.70 -6.00
C HIS A 78 -0.13 -12.04 -6.60
N VAL A 79 -0.47 -12.08 -7.90
CA VAL A 79 -0.84 -13.33 -8.60
C VAL A 79 0.25 -14.39 -8.54
N PRO A 80 1.56 -14.05 -8.65
CA PRO A 80 2.65 -15.04 -8.53
C PRO A 80 2.64 -15.85 -7.24
N ASN A 81 2.03 -15.36 -6.16
CA ASN A 81 1.95 -16.08 -4.88
C ASN A 81 1.25 -17.45 -5.02
N ALA A 82 0.35 -17.61 -6.01
CA ALA A 82 -0.26 -18.90 -6.34
C ALA A 82 0.80 -19.94 -6.77
N PHE A 83 1.86 -19.52 -7.45
CA PHE A 83 2.94 -20.42 -7.90
C PHE A 83 3.90 -20.78 -6.76
N TYR A 84 3.87 -20.04 -5.66
CA TYR A 84 4.65 -20.28 -4.44
C TYR A 84 3.85 -21.03 -3.35
N GLY A 85 2.72 -21.64 -3.72
CA GLY A 85 1.96 -22.53 -2.83
C GLY A 85 0.75 -21.89 -2.14
N GLN A 86 0.44 -20.64 -2.40
CA GLN A 86 -0.78 -20.02 -1.90
C GLN A 86 -1.99 -20.58 -2.65
N SER A 87 -3.09 -20.92 -1.94
CA SER A 87 -4.29 -21.40 -2.59
C SER A 87 -4.90 -20.34 -3.53
N ALA A 88 -5.54 -20.78 -4.63
CA ALA A 88 -6.17 -19.87 -5.58
C ALA A 88 -7.19 -18.92 -4.92
N LYS A 89 -7.95 -19.41 -3.92
CA LYS A 89 -8.89 -18.60 -3.14
C LYS A 89 -8.16 -17.49 -2.36
N ALA A 90 -7.09 -17.84 -1.64
CA ALA A 90 -6.32 -16.88 -0.86
C ALA A 90 -5.64 -15.85 -1.78
N THR A 91 -5.10 -16.29 -2.93
CA THR A 91 -4.51 -15.40 -3.92
C THR A 91 -5.55 -14.42 -4.49
N ALA A 92 -6.73 -14.89 -4.85
CA ALA A 92 -7.79 -14.01 -5.35
C ALA A 92 -8.23 -12.97 -4.29
N GLN A 93 -8.34 -13.39 -3.03
CA GLN A 93 -8.63 -12.47 -1.92
C GLN A 93 -7.52 -11.44 -1.72
N GLN A 94 -6.25 -11.86 -1.80
CA GLN A 94 -5.10 -10.97 -1.69
C GLN A 94 -5.05 -9.97 -2.85
N VAL A 95 -5.26 -10.42 -4.09
CA VAL A 95 -5.31 -9.54 -5.27
C VAL A 95 -6.40 -8.47 -5.12
N ALA A 96 -7.61 -8.87 -4.70
CA ALA A 96 -8.71 -7.93 -4.48
C ALA A 96 -8.40 -6.93 -3.36
N PHE A 97 -7.84 -7.41 -2.25
CA PHE A 97 -7.44 -6.55 -1.14
C PHE A 97 -6.29 -5.60 -1.54
N ALA A 98 -5.25 -6.12 -2.19
CA ALA A 98 -4.12 -5.33 -2.65
C ALA A 98 -4.56 -4.27 -3.70
N PHE A 99 -5.52 -4.57 -4.57
CA PHE A 99 -6.13 -3.55 -5.43
C PHE A 99 -6.65 -2.36 -4.61
N LEU A 100 -7.43 -2.60 -3.55
CA LEU A 100 -7.98 -1.54 -2.69
C LEU A 100 -6.87 -0.78 -1.94
N VAL A 101 -5.87 -1.49 -1.43
CA VAL A 101 -4.66 -0.89 -0.83
C VAL A 101 -3.93 -0.04 -1.87
N GLY A 102 -3.83 -0.53 -3.09
CA GLY A 102 -3.26 0.20 -4.22
C GLY A 102 -3.90 1.56 -4.47
N LEU A 103 -5.22 1.66 -4.29
CA LEU A 103 -5.93 2.94 -4.39
C LEU A 103 -5.50 3.94 -3.29
N THR A 104 -5.20 3.46 -2.08
CA THR A 104 -4.75 4.33 -0.98
C THR A 104 -3.32 4.83 -1.18
N TYR A 105 -2.43 3.98 -1.67
CA TYR A 105 -1.05 4.39 -1.99
C TYR A 105 -0.99 5.35 -3.17
N TYR A 106 -1.90 5.22 -4.14
CA TYR A 106 -2.03 6.23 -5.19
C TYR A 106 -2.34 7.62 -4.60
N VAL A 107 -3.32 7.72 -3.68
CA VAL A 107 -3.63 8.99 -3.02
C VAL A 107 -2.44 9.51 -2.23
N THR A 108 -1.74 8.63 -1.49
CA THR A 108 -0.53 8.98 -0.75
C THR A 108 0.54 9.55 -1.70
N ARG A 109 0.78 8.91 -2.86
CA ARG A 109 1.70 9.40 -3.89
C ARG A 109 1.29 10.79 -4.40
N ARG A 110 0.00 10.99 -4.63
CA ARG A 110 -0.53 12.26 -5.13
C ARG A 110 -0.40 13.40 -4.12
N VAL A 111 -0.73 13.16 -2.83
CA VAL A 111 -0.67 14.23 -1.82
C VAL A 111 0.73 14.54 -1.35
N SER A 112 1.64 13.57 -1.38
CA SER A 112 3.05 13.77 -0.98
C SER A 112 3.92 14.35 -2.09
N GLY A 113 3.49 14.23 -3.35
CA GLY A 113 4.27 14.66 -4.51
C GLY A 113 5.52 13.81 -4.79
N THR A 114 5.83 12.80 -3.98
CA THR A 114 7.06 12.01 -4.08
C THR A 114 6.84 10.51 -3.91
N LEU A 115 7.63 9.69 -4.61
CA LEU A 115 7.66 8.24 -4.45
C LEU A 115 8.24 7.80 -3.09
N VAL A 116 9.16 8.58 -2.54
CA VAL A 116 9.86 8.21 -1.30
C VAL A 116 8.89 8.01 -0.15
N VAL A 117 7.88 8.88 -0.02
CA VAL A 117 6.88 8.76 1.05
C VAL A 117 6.06 7.47 0.91
N THR A 118 5.64 7.11 -0.30
CA THR A 118 4.89 5.86 -0.52
C THR A 118 5.76 4.64 -0.29
N MET A 119 7.01 4.63 -0.76
CA MET A 119 7.97 3.55 -0.55
C MET A 119 8.24 3.30 0.94
N VAL A 120 8.52 4.37 1.68
CA VAL A 120 8.80 4.29 3.12
C VAL A 120 7.57 3.83 3.90
N LEU A 121 6.40 4.41 3.60
CA LEU A 121 5.16 4.03 4.27
C LEU A 121 4.79 2.58 4.00
N HIS A 122 4.96 2.11 2.75
CA HIS A 122 4.73 0.72 2.37
C HIS A 122 5.67 -0.21 3.13
N ALA A 123 6.97 0.06 3.11
CA ALA A 123 7.96 -0.75 3.83
C ALA A 123 7.68 -0.83 5.34
N ILE A 124 7.32 0.29 5.97
CA ILE A 124 6.97 0.33 7.41
C ILE A 124 5.69 -0.46 7.67
N TRP A 125 4.69 -0.32 6.80
CA TRP A 125 3.44 -1.06 6.93
C TRP A 125 3.69 -2.57 6.87
N ASP A 126 4.34 -3.06 5.83
CA ASP A 126 4.65 -4.48 5.65
C ASP A 126 5.49 -5.02 6.79
N PHE A 127 6.54 -4.30 7.17
CA PHE A 127 7.35 -4.66 8.32
C PHE A 127 6.50 -4.82 9.59
N SER A 128 5.61 -3.87 9.85
CA SER A 128 4.76 -3.88 11.05
C SER A 128 3.79 -5.07 11.07
N VAL A 129 3.25 -5.43 9.92
CA VAL A 129 2.33 -6.56 9.79
C VAL A 129 3.09 -7.88 9.93
N PHE A 130 4.16 -8.07 9.17
CA PHE A 130 4.90 -9.33 9.16
C PHE A 130 5.60 -9.63 10.48
N ILE A 131 6.17 -8.63 11.15
CA ILE A 131 6.80 -8.83 12.46
C ILE A 131 5.76 -9.18 13.53
N GLN A 132 4.60 -8.53 13.50
CA GLN A 132 3.52 -8.84 14.43
C GLN A 132 2.99 -10.26 14.19
N GLU A 133 2.69 -10.62 12.94
CA GLU A 133 2.18 -11.93 12.55
C GLU A 133 3.15 -13.03 12.98
N HIS A 134 4.45 -12.87 12.68
CA HIS A 134 5.48 -13.81 13.12
C HIS A 134 5.51 -13.98 14.63
N SER A 135 5.40 -12.89 15.38
CA SER A 135 5.46 -12.90 16.85
C SER A 135 4.28 -13.62 17.51
N VAL A 136 3.16 -13.82 16.80
CA VAL A 136 1.94 -14.47 17.32
C VAL A 136 1.58 -15.77 16.60
N HIS A 137 2.35 -16.17 15.60
CA HIS A 137 2.06 -17.32 14.74
C HIS A 137 1.76 -18.62 15.50
N ASN A 138 2.46 -18.88 16.60
CA ASN A 138 2.34 -20.10 17.41
C ASN A 138 1.35 -19.95 18.58
N LEU A 139 0.52 -18.91 18.62
CA LEU A 139 -0.49 -18.77 19.66
C LEU A 139 -1.77 -19.51 19.29
N ALA A 140 -2.33 -20.27 20.25
CA ALA A 140 -3.63 -20.93 20.06
C ALA A 140 -4.76 -19.93 19.77
N ASN A 141 -4.67 -18.72 20.34
CA ASN A 141 -5.59 -17.60 20.09
C ASN A 141 -4.74 -16.33 19.81
N PRO A 142 -4.29 -16.12 18.57
CA PRO A 142 -3.53 -14.92 18.25
C PRO A 142 -4.40 -13.67 18.45
N PRO A 143 -3.86 -12.61 19.07
CA PRO A 143 -4.59 -11.35 19.16
C PRO A 143 -4.95 -10.87 17.75
N LYS A 144 -6.20 -10.43 17.56
CA LYS A 144 -6.60 -9.84 16.28
C LYS A 144 -5.72 -8.63 15.99
N ALA A 145 -5.22 -8.55 14.77
CA ALA A 145 -4.39 -7.43 14.32
C ALA A 145 -5.22 -6.14 14.31
N VAL A 146 -5.20 -5.41 15.41
CA VAL A 146 -5.92 -4.13 15.54
C VAL A 146 -5.42 -3.15 14.47
N GLY A 147 -4.13 -3.19 14.15
CA GLY A 147 -3.54 -2.39 13.08
C GLY A 147 -4.20 -2.60 11.71
N GLY A 148 -4.71 -3.80 11.41
CA GLY A 148 -5.45 -4.08 10.18
C GLY A 148 -6.71 -3.21 10.02
N SER A 149 -7.36 -2.83 11.11
CA SER A 149 -8.53 -1.94 11.07
C SER A 149 -8.21 -0.56 10.49
N PHE A 150 -6.99 -0.08 10.71
CA PHE A 150 -6.52 1.20 10.14
C PHE A 150 -6.34 1.12 8.63
N MET A 151 -5.93 -0.03 8.09
CA MET A 151 -5.89 -0.23 6.64
C MET A 151 -7.30 -0.16 6.04
N PHE A 152 -8.29 -0.81 6.64
CA PHE A 152 -9.68 -0.71 6.17
C PHE A 152 -10.23 0.73 6.27
N LEU A 153 -9.87 1.47 7.32
CA LEU A 153 -10.20 2.88 7.43
C LEU A 153 -9.54 3.70 6.31
N ALA A 154 -8.26 3.49 6.03
CA ALA A 154 -7.54 4.15 4.95
C ALA A 154 -8.15 3.84 3.58
N ILE A 155 -8.53 2.57 3.33
CA ILE A 155 -9.25 2.14 2.12
C ILE A 155 -10.59 2.88 2.01
N GLY A 156 -11.38 2.95 3.08
CA GLY A 156 -12.65 3.68 3.11
C GLY A 156 -12.49 5.16 2.74
N ILE A 157 -11.49 5.82 3.33
CA ILE A 157 -11.16 7.22 3.00
C ILE A 157 -10.71 7.34 1.53
N GLY A 158 -9.90 6.40 1.04
CA GLY A 158 -9.44 6.34 -0.35
C GLY A 158 -10.60 6.22 -1.35
N ILE A 159 -11.57 5.34 -1.07
CA ILE A 159 -12.78 5.17 -1.90
C ILE A 159 -13.60 6.47 -1.93
N VAL A 160 -13.81 7.10 -0.77
CA VAL A 160 -14.53 8.40 -0.70
C VAL A 160 -13.80 9.46 -1.50
N ALA A 161 -12.47 9.53 -1.41
CA ALA A 161 -11.67 10.46 -2.19
C ALA A 161 -11.80 10.18 -3.70
N LEU A 162 -11.74 8.91 -4.12
CA LEU A 162 -11.96 8.50 -5.51
C LEU A 162 -13.34 8.95 -6.01
N VAL A 163 -14.40 8.67 -5.27
CA VAL A 163 -15.76 9.06 -5.65
C VAL A 163 -15.89 10.58 -5.80
N LYS A 164 -15.24 11.36 -4.92
CA LYS A 164 -15.25 12.83 -5.04
C LYS A 164 -14.56 13.29 -6.31
N ILE A 165 -13.38 12.75 -6.63
CA ILE A 165 -12.63 13.09 -7.86
C ILE A 165 -13.42 12.69 -9.11
N LEU A 166 -14.06 11.52 -9.11
CA LEU A 166 -14.90 11.08 -10.24
C LEU A 166 -16.09 12.02 -10.48
N LYS A 167 -16.61 12.66 -9.43
CA LYS A 167 -17.77 13.59 -9.51
C LYS A 167 -17.35 15.03 -9.80
N SER A 168 -16.15 15.46 -9.41
CA SER A 168 -15.72 16.87 -9.58
C SER A 168 -15.38 17.24 -11.02
N GLY A 169 -15.24 16.27 -11.89
CA GLY A 169 -14.82 16.53 -13.27
C GLY A 169 -13.38 17.05 -13.40
N ASP A 170 -12.61 17.08 -12.30
CA ASP A 170 -11.18 17.44 -12.31
C ASP A 170 -10.37 16.37 -13.04
N VAL A 171 -10.46 16.45 -14.36
CA VAL A 171 -9.81 15.54 -15.28
C VAL A 171 -8.59 16.25 -15.83
N VAL A 172 -7.40 15.80 -15.42
CA VAL A 172 -6.20 16.13 -16.17
C VAL A 172 -6.35 15.48 -17.54
N GLU A 173 -6.37 16.31 -18.60
CA GLU A 173 -6.44 15.83 -19.97
C GLU A 173 -5.21 14.98 -20.29
N PRO A 174 -5.34 13.90 -21.08
CA PRO A 174 -4.21 13.11 -21.52
C PRO A 174 -3.16 13.99 -22.21
N GLY A 175 -1.90 13.89 -21.75
CA GLY A 175 -0.80 14.70 -22.33
C GLY A 175 -0.72 16.16 -21.88
N GLY A 176 -1.60 16.63 -21.00
CA GLY A 176 -1.51 17.96 -20.38
C GLY A 176 -0.28 18.12 -19.48
N ASP A 177 0.10 19.38 -19.19
CA ASP A 177 1.26 19.69 -18.34
C ASP A 177 1.06 19.17 -16.91
N GLN A 178 1.57 17.97 -16.70
CA GLN A 178 1.36 17.19 -15.49
C GLN A 178 2.14 17.73 -14.27
N LEU A 179 3.19 18.52 -14.54
CA LEU A 179 3.98 19.17 -13.49
C LEU A 179 3.22 20.32 -12.84
N ALA A 180 2.45 21.09 -13.64
CA ALA A 180 1.63 22.17 -13.13
C ALA A 180 0.47 21.68 -12.24
N ALA A 181 -0.15 20.54 -12.59
CA ALA A 181 -1.22 19.93 -11.79
C ALA A 181 -0.74 19.38 -10.43
N PHE A 182 0.56 19.06 -10.30
CA PHE A 182 1.15 18.64 -9.02
C PHE A 182 1.49 19.80 -8.08
N ALA A 183 1.79 20.97 -8.63
CA ALA A 183 2.16 22.14 -7.85
C ALA A 183 0.93 22.86 -7.23
N SER A 184 -0.27 22.61 -7.75
CA SER A 184 -1.51 23.29 -7.34
C SER A 184 -2.43 22.45 -6.43
N ALA A 185 -2.06 21.20 -6.09
CA ALA A 185 -2.82 20.27 -5.24
C ALA A 185 -2.15 20.05 -3.89
#